data_ab6e4c9c80cee7cd506a53ea0b042ad4
#
_entry.id   ab6e4c9c80cee7cd506a53ea0b042ad4
#
_cell.length_a   1.000
_cell.length_b   1.000
_cell.length_c   1.000
_cell.angle_alpha   90.00
_cell.angle_beta   90.00
_cell.angle_gamma   90.00
#
_symmetry.space_group_name_H-M   'P 1'
#
loop_
_entity.id
_entity.type
_entity.pdbx_description
1 polymer ?
#
loop_
_entity_poly.entity_id
_entity_poly.type
_entity_poly.pdbx_seq_one_letter_code
_entity_poly.pdbx_strand_id
1 'polypeptide(L)'
;GSAADSVSYGIIFANILVPLIEDYTVPVAYGHRVVKEKTKFTIPKPAITLCIITLVAGAALSGVYALTKDTIAAQKLAKEQESYKAVCAEATEFVNDEAIDAKIAELAGGIYGTDFGKAYINKALIGKNAAGETVGYVISATSGDGFDGNIVMSIGLDVNGVVTGIEFTTISETAGMGMKVTE
;
A
#
# COMPACT_ATOMS: atom_id res chain seq x y z
N GLY A 1 0.82 8.99 2.03
CA GLY A 1 1.54 9.71 3.05
C GLY A 1 0.63 10.65 3.78
N SER A 2 0.65 10.67 5.11
CA SER A 2 -0.14 11.60 5.90
C SER A 2 0.42 13.02 5.78
N ALA A 3 -0.39 14.05 6.02
CA ALA A 3 0.10 15.44 6.07
C ALA A 3 1.24 15.61 7.08
N ALA A 4 1.24 14.81 8.16
CA ALA A 4 2.30 14.78 9.16
C ALA A 4 3.65 14.33 8.59
N ASP A 5 3.66 13.33 7.69
CA ASP A 5 4.90 12.87 7.05
C ASP A 5 5.50 13.96 6.16
N SER A 6 4.66 14.67 5.42
CA SER A 6 5.10 15.77 4.54
C SER A 6 5.73 16.92 5.32
N VAL A 7 5.16 17.26 6.49
CA VAL A 7 5.71 18.29 7.39
C VAL A 7 7.05 17.84 7.97
N SER A 8 7.16 16.57 8.39
CA SER A 8 8.41 16.02 8.94
C SER A 8 9.54 16.06 7.92
N TYR A 9 9.30 15.67 6.68
CA TYR A 9 10.28 15.76 5.60
C TYR A 9 10.66 17.22 5.29
N GLY A 10 9.70 18.14 5.32
CA GLY A 10 9.94 19.58 5.15
C GLY A 10 10.90 20.15 6.21
N ILE A 11 10.68 19.79 7.47
CA ILE A 11 11.55 20.22 8.59
C ILE A 11 12.96 19.68 8.45
N ILE A 12 13.11 18.38 8.11
CA ILE A 12 14.42 17.76 7.90
C ILE A 12 15.16 18.46 6.77
N PHE A 13 14.49 18.72 5.64
CA PHE A 13 15.09 19.41 4.50
C PHE A 13 15.48 20.83 4.83
N ALA A 14 14.62 21.57 5.55
CA ALA A 14 14.95 22.92 6.01
C ALA A 14 16.19 22.94 6.92
N ASN A 15 16.29 21.99 7.87
CA ASN A 15 17.45 21.90 8.78
C ASN A 15 18.77 21.58 8.05
N ILE A 16 18.72 20.83 6.95
CA ILE A 16 19.91 20.58 6.11
C ILE A 16 20.37 21.87 5.43
N LEU A 17 19.45 22.79 5.10
CA LEU A 17 19.76 24.04 4.44
C LEU A 17 20.21 25.15 5.40
N VAL A 18 19.91 25.05 6.71
CA VAL A 18 20.25 26.06 7.72
C VAL A 18 21.71 26.46 7.68
N PRO A 19 22.72 25.55 7.71
CA PRO A 19 24.12 25.93 7.68
C PRO A 19 24.52 26.70 6.41
N LEU A 20 23.87 26.38 5.29
CA LEU A 20 24.10 27.06 4.01
C LEU A 20 23.50 28.46 4.01
N ILE A 21 22.34 28.64 4.63
CA ILE A 21 21.67 29.93 4.76
C ILE A 21 22.42 30.81 5.74
N GLU A 22 22.87 30.27 6.87
CA GLU A 22 23.65 31.00 7.88
C GLU A 22 24.93 31.56 7.29
N ASP A 23 25.67 30.81 6.47
CA ASP A 23 26.90 31.24 5.84
C ASP A 23 26.71 32.47 4.90
N TYR A 24 25.49 32.62 4.35
CA TYR A 24 25.13 33.73 3.46
C TYR A 24 24.44 34.90 4.14
N THR A 25 23.70 34.65 5.23
CA THR A 25 22.79 35.66 5.80
C THR A 25 23.21 36.25 7.12
N VAL A 26 24.10 35.57 7.88
CA VAL A 26 24.57 36.11 9.18
C VAL A 26 25.51 37.30 8.95
N PRO A 27 25.13 38.53 9.35
CA PRO A 27 25.98 39.68 9.19
C PRO A 27 27.19 39.58 10.10
N VAL A 28 28.36 39.92 9.58
CA VAL A 28 29.60 39.94 10.35
C VAL A 28 29.54 41.05 11.39
N ALA A 29 29.73 40.71 12.68
CA ALA A 29 29.74 41.68 13.75
C ALA A 29 30.84 42.74 13.54
N TYR A 30 30.50 44.00 13.81
CA TYR A 30 31.40 45.13 13.62
C TYR A 30 32.70 44.93 14.47
N GLY A 31 33.84 45.01 13.83
CA GLY A 31 35.14 44.82 14.49
C GLY A 31 35.72 43.41 14.45
N HIS A 32 35.00 42.42 13.98
CA HIS A 32 35.54 41.07 13.75
C HIS A 32 36.17 40.97 12.35
N ARG A 33 37.49 40.67 12.30
CA ARG A 33 38.11 40.22 11.04
C ARG A 33 37.62 38.82 10.73
N VAL A 34 36.88 38.68 9.65
CA VAL A 34 36.54 37.34 9.09
C VAL A 34 37.86 36.74 8.58
N VAL A 35 38.49 35.90 9.35
CA VAL A 35 39.46 34.97 8.82
C VAL A 35 38.64 33.94 8.04
N LYS A 36 38.53 34.12 6.71
CA LYS A 36 38.01 33.06 5.82
C LYS A 36 39.02 31.90 5.87
N GLU A 37 38.90 31.05 6.89
CA GLU A 37 39.47 29.72 6.78
C GLU A 37 38.78 29.11 5.56
N LYS A 38 39.57 28.82 4.53
CA LYS A 38 39.11 27.98 3.43
C LYS A 38 38.80 26.61 4.04
N THR A 39 37.59 26.43 4.49
CA THR A 39 37.08 25.11 4.93
C THR A 39 37.20 24.22 3.71
N LYS A 40 38.26 23.44 3.62
CA LYS A 40 38.33 22.34 2.68
C LYS A 40 37.12 21.48 3.05
N PHE A 41 36.17 21.38 2.15
CA PHE A 41 35.01 20.48 2.30
C PHE A 41 35.57 19.05 2.41
N THR A 42 35.90 18.67 3.63
CA THR A 42 36.38 17.32 3.93
C THR A 42 35.16 16.56 4.41
N ILE A 43 34.64 15.66 3.57
CA ILE A 43 33.54 14.79 3.95
C ILE A 43 33.96 14.06 5.23
N PRO A 44 33.24 14.22 6.35
CA PRO A 44 33.65 13.59 7.60
C PRO A 44 33.57 12.06 7.46
N LYS A 45 34.61 11.38 7.93
CA LYS A 45 34.67 9.89 7.89
C LYS A 45 33.37 9.20 8.34
N PRO A 46 32.66 9.67 9.39
CA PRO A 46 31.35 9.08 9.77
C PRO A 46 30.29 9.15 8.68
N ALA A 47 30.27 10.24 7.88
CA ALA A 47 29.28 10.36 6.80
C ALA A 47 29.54 9.34 5.68
N ILE A 48 30.81 9.11 5.33
CA ILE A 48 31.17 8.07 4.34
C ILE A 48 30.79 6.69 4.87
N THR A 49 31.10 6.40 6.13
CA THR A 49 30.74 5.11 6.76
C THR A 49 29.23 4.88 6.74
N LEU A 50 28.46 5.92 7.08
CA LEU A 50 26.99 5.84 7.06
C LEU A 50 26.47 5.59 5.64
N CYS A 51 26.99 6.29 4.63
CA CYS A 51 26.63 6.06 3.23
C CYS A 51 26.92 4.62 2.78
N ILE A 52 28.07 4.06 3.17
CA ILE A 52 28.42 2.68 2.82
C ILE A 52 27.46 1.69 3.49
N ILE A 53 27.16 1.88 4.77
CA ILE A 53 26.24 1.00 5.52
C ILE A 53 24.83 1.04 4.90
N THR A 54 24.30 2.24 4.59
CA THR A 54 22.98 2.38 4.00
C THR A 54 22.92 1.81 2.59
N LEU A 55 23.96 1.95 1.80
CA LEU A 55 24.06 1.38 0.47
C LEU A 55 24.08 -0.16 0.52
N VAL A 56 24.89 -0.73 1.40
CA VAL A 56 24.97 -2.18 1.59
C VAL A 56 23.63 -2.74 2.09
N ALA A 57 23.01 -2.10 3.09
CA ALA A 57 21.71 -2.51 3.61
C ALA A 57 20.61 -2.42 2.54
N GLY A 58 20.59 -1.32 1.76
CA GLY A 58 19.65 -1.13 0.67
C GLY A 58 19.82 -2.18 -0.45
N ALA A 59 21.07 -2.49 -0.81
CA ALA A 59 21.36 -3.54 -1.80
C ALA A 59 20.94 -4.93 -1.29
N ALA A 60 21.21 -5.24 -0.02
CA ALA A 60 20.81 -6.51 0.57
C ALA A 60 19.28 -6.66 0.61
N LEU A 61 18.54 -5.65 1.05
CA LEU A 61 17.08 -5.63 1.06
C LEU A 61 16.49 -5.76 -0.35
N SER A 62 17.06 -5.03 -1.33
CA SER A 62 16.64 -5.12 -2.72
C SER A 62 16.87 -6.52 -3.29
N GLY A 63 18.02 -7.14 -2.97
CA GLY A 63 18.32 -8.51 -3.39
C GLY A 63 17.33 -9.53 -2.81
N VAL A 64 17.04 -9.46 -1.53
CA VAL A 64 16.04 -10.32 -0.88
C VAL A 64 14.67 -10.12 -1.50
N TYR A 65 14.25 -8.87 -1.72
CA TYR A 65 12.97 -8.56 -2.38
C TYR A 65 12.90 -9.14 -3.80
N ALA A 66 13.95 -9.00 -4.59
CA ALA A 66 14.00 -9.55 -5.95
C ALA A 66 13.84 -11.07 -5.99
N LEU A 67 14.43 -11.77 -5.01
CA LEU A 67 14.31 -13.23 -4.88
C LEU A 67 12.92 -13.68 -4.37
N THR A 68 12.26 -12.86 -3.56
CA THR A 68 11.01 -13.27 -2.89
C THR A 68 9.75 -12.75 -3.56
N LYS A 69 9.84 -11.74 -4.44
CA LYS A 69 8.65 -11.11 -5.07
C LYS A 69 7.75 -12.10 -5.79
N ASP A 70 8.32 -13.07 -6.51
CA ASP A 70 7.55 -14.05 -7.28
C ASP A 70 6.84 -15.05 -6.35
N THR A 71 7.50 -15.45 -5.26
CA THR A 71 6.89 -16.28 -4.21
C THR A 71 5.77 -15.53 -3.49
N ILE A 72 5.96 -14.25 -3.19
CA ILE A 72 4.94 -13.39 -2.57
C ILE A 72 3.74 -13.23 -3.52
N ALA A 73 3.98 -13.02 -4.81
CA ALA A 73 2.91 -12.93 -5.82
C ALA A 73 2.11 -14.23 -5.92
N ALA A 74 2.80 -15.37 -5.96
CA ALA A 74 2.15 -16.69 -6.00
C ALA A 74 1.32 -16.96 -4.74
N GLN A 75 1.83 -16.63 -3.55
CA GLN A 75 1.09 -16.77 -2.30
C GLN A 75 -0.14 -15.86 -2.24
N LYS A 76 -0.04 -14.63 -2.74
CA LYS A 76 -1.21 -13.73 -2.83
C LYS A 76 -2.29 -14.30 -3.73
N LEU A 77 -1.93 -14.78 -4.91
CA LEU A 77 -2.88 -15.41 -5.83
C LEU A 77 -3.51 -16.67 -5.24
N ALA A 78 -2.72 -17.51 -4.58
CA ALA A 78 -3.25 -18.70 -3.90
C ALA A 78 -4.25 -18.34 -2.80
N LYS A 79 -3.91 -17.36 -1.96
CA LYS A 79 -4.80 -16.87 -0.90
C LYS A 79 -6.08 -16.24 -1.46
N GLU A 80 -5.99 -15.48 -2.55
CA GLU A 80 -7.16 -14.93 -3.22
C GLU A 80 -8.07 -16.04 -3.76
N GLN A 81 -7.51 -17.05 -4.44
CA GLN A 81 -8.28 -18.20 -4.93
C GLN A 81 -8.93 -19.01 -3.81
N GLU A 82 -8.23 -19.17 -2.69
CA GLU A 82 -8.78 -19.83 -1.50
C GLU A 82 -9.97 -19.04 -0.94
N SER A 83 -9.85 -17.71 -0.83
CA SER A 83 -10.95 -16.87 -0.36
C SER A 83 -12.15 -16.88 -1.33
N TYR A 84 -11.92 -16.95 -2.64
CA TYR A 84 -13.01 -17.07 -3.62
C TYR A 84 -13.77 -18.39 -3.48
N LYS A 85 -13.05 -19.49 -3.26
CA LYS A 85 -13.67 -20.80 -2.99
C LYS A 85 -14.41 -20.84 -1.66
N ALA A 86 -13.93 -20.12 -0.65
CA ALA A 86 -14.62 -20.04 0.64
C ALA A 86 -15.98 -19.34 0.53
N VAL A 87 -16.09 -18.30 -0.31
CA VAL A 87 -17.33 -17.52 -0.46
C VAL A 87 -18.24 -18.05 -1.58
N CYS A 88 -17.72 -18.87 -2.52
CA CYS A 88 -18.48 -19.50 -3.60
C CYS A 88 -18.02 -20.95 -3.79
N ALA A 89 -18.45 -21.83 -2.89
CA ALA A 89 -17.98 -23.22 -2.81
C ALA A 89 -18.38 -24.07 -4.04
N GLU A 90 -19.43 -23.70 -4.74
CA GLU A 90 -19.92 -24.41 -5.93
C GLU A 90 -19.12 -24.11 -7.20
N ALA A 91 -18.33 -23.03 -7.20
CA ALA A 91 -17.50 -22.64 -8.32
C ALA A 91 -16.18 -23.44 -8.35
N THR A 92 -15.87 -24.00 -9.51
CA THR A 92 -14.59 -24.66 -9.79
C THR A 92 -13.62 -23.73 -10.49
N GLU A 93 -14.13 -22.75 -11.23
CA GLU A 93 -13.35 -21.78 -11.99
C GLU A 93 -13.90 -20.37 -11.79
N PHE A 94 -13.00 -19.38 -11.71
CA PHE A 94 -13.36 -17.97 -11.60
C PHE A 94 -12.84 -17.23 -12.84
N VAL A 95 -13.78 -16.68 -13.62
CA VAL A 95 -13.50 -16.03 -14.90
C VAL A 95 -13.74 -14.52 -14.77
N ASN A 96 -12.80 -13.74 -15.30
CA ASN A 96 -12.97 -12.30 -15.43
C ASN A 96 -13.87 -11.98 -16.63
N ASP A 97 -14.70 -10.95 -16.52
CA ASP A 97 -15.56 -10.48 -17.61
C ASP A 97 -15.25 -8.99 -17.86
N GLU A 98 -14.82 -8.69 -19.09
CA GLU A 98 -14.48 -7.32 -19.49
C GLU A 98 -15.66 -6.34 -19.38
N ALA A 99 -16.90 -6.83 -19.54
CA ALA A 99 -18.08 -6.00 -19.39
C ALA A 99 -18.33 -5.61 -17.93
N ILE A 100 -18.01 -6.49 -17.00
CA ILE A 100 -18.08 -6.21 -15.56
C ILE A 100 -16.97 -5.25 -15.16
N ASP A 101 -15.73 -5.46 -15.66
CA ASP A 101 -14.62 -4.55 -15.40
C ASP A 101 -14.89 -3.13 -15.91
N ALA A 102 -15.48 -2.99 -17.09
CA ALA A 102 -15.87 -1.68 -17.63
C ALA A 102 -16.91 -0.98 -16.73
N LYS A 103 -17.89 -1.71 -16.20
CA LYS A 103 -18.87 -1.16 -15.25
C LYS A 103 -18.24 -0.78 -13.91
N ILE A 104 -17.31 -1.58 -13.40
CA ILE A 104 -16.57 -1.25 -12.17
C ILE A 104 -15.77 0.04 -12.37
N ALA A 105 -15.10 0.21 -13.53
CA ALA A 105 -14.35 1.41 -13.85
C ALA A 105 -15.26 2.65 -13.96
N GLU A 106 -16.46 2.50 -14.54
CA GLU A 106 -17.47 3.55 -14.61
C GLU A 106 -17.97 3.94 -13.21
N LEU A 107 -18.30 2.97 -12.38
CA LEU A 107 -18.73 3.18 -11.00
C LEU A 107 -17.62 3.83 -10.15
N ALA A 108 -16.37 3.40 -10.29
CA ALA A 108 -15.22 3.96 -9.58
C ALA A 108 -15.07 5.47 -9.81
N GLY A 109 -15.50 6.00 -10.96
CA GLY A 109 -15.51 7.43 -11.25
C GLY A 109 -16.60 8.23 -10.54
N GLY A 110 -17.67 7.61 -10.00
CA GLY A 110 -18.85 8.33 -9.53
C GLY A 110 -19.39 7.98 -8.13
N ILE A 111 -19.29 6.75 -7.69
CA ILE A 111 -20.01 6.27 -6.48
C ILE A 111 -19.14 6.23 -5.22
N TYR A 112 -17.83 6.06 -5.36
CA TYR A 112 -16.93 5.83 -4.22
C TYR A 112 -16.48 7.08 -3.47
N GLY A 113 -16.86 8.27 -3.92
CA GLY A 113 -16.18 9.50 -3.47
C GLY A 113 -16.61 10.05 -2.13
N THR A 114 -17.86 9.90 -1.70
CA THR A 114 -18.37 10.65 -0.54
C THR A 114 -19.23 9.84 0.42
N ASP A 115 -20.04 8.90 -0.07
CA ASP A 115 -21.04 8.24 0.76
C ASP A 115 -20.54 6.96 1.44
N PHE A 116 -19.48 6.34 0.89
CA PHE A 116 -18.94 5.05 1.35
C PHE A 116 -17.46 5.14 1.81
N GLY A 117 -16.98 6.32 2.12
CA GLY A 117 -15.59 6.53 2.55
C GLY A 117 -14.58 6.21 1.44
N LYS A 118 -13.48 5.52 1.80
CA LYS A 118 -12.43 5.10 0.85
C LYS A 118 -12.61 3.64 0.40
N ALA A 119 -13.85 3.18 0.28
CA ALA A 119 -14.12 1.85 -0.21
C ALA A 119 -14.16 1.81 -1.74
N TYR A 120 -13.60 0.76 -2.34
CA TYR A 120 -13.64 0.54 -3.79
C TYR A 120 -13.63 -0.96 -4.12
N ILE A 121 -14.18 -1.30 -5.29
CA ILE A 121 -14.16 -2.67 -5.81
C ILE A 121 -12.87 -2.85 -6.62
N ASN A 122 -12.09 -3.88 -6.29
CA ASN A 122 -10.89 -4.24 -7.03
C ASN A 122 -11.22 -4.95 -8.34
N LYS A 123 -12.10 -5.95 -8.23
CA LYS A 123 -12.52 -6.81 -9.34
C LYS A 123 -13.79 -7.56 -8.98
N ALA A 124 -14.53 -8.00 -9.98
CA ALA A 124 -15.59 -8.95 -9.83
C ALA A 124 -15.39 -10.11 -10.82
N LEU A 125 -15.63 -11.33 -10.35
CA LEU A 125 -15.42 -12.57 -11.09
C LEU A 125 -16.70 -13.35 -11.19
N ILE A 126 -16.86 -14.07 -12.30
CA ILE A 126 -17.95 -15.01 -12.49
C ILE A 126 -17.47 -16.39 -12.03
N GLY A 127 -18.16 -16.97 -11.06
CA GLY A 127 -17.93 -18.35 -10.64
C GLY A 127 -18.65 -19.33 -11.54
N LYS A 128 -17.91 -20.28 -12.13
CA LYS A 128 -18.44 -21.32 -13.00
C LYS A 128 -18.23 -22.71 -12.39
N ASN A 129 -19.19 -23.60 -12.59
CA ASN A 129 -19.05 -25.00 -12.22
C ASN A 129 -18.26 -25.79 -13.30
N ALA A 130 -18.03 -27.07 -13.05
CA ALA A 130 -17.31 -27.95 -13.99
C ALA A 130 -18.05 -28.13 -15.34
N ALA A 131 -19.33 -27.80 -15.41
CA ALA A 131 -20.12 -27.81 -16.64
C ALA A 131 -20.05 -26.48 -17.42
N GLY A 132 -19.37 -25.46 -16.87
CA GLY A 132 -19.25 -24.13 -17.47
C GLY A 132 -20.43 -23.20 -17.18
N GLU A 133 -21.38 -23.62 -16.35
CA GLU A 133 -22.54 -22.82 -15.97
C GLU A 133 -22.17 -21.84 -14.87
N THR A 134 -22.76 -20.65 -14.90
CA THR A 134 -22.57 -19.63 -13.85
C THR A 134 -23.32 -20.04 -12.59
N VAL A 135 -22.62 -20.23 -11.49
CA VAL A 135 -23.16 -20.59 -10.18
C VAL A 135 -23.19 -19.42 -9.21
N GLY A 136 -22.44 -18.36 -9.49
CA GLY A 136 -22.41 -17.18 -8.66
C GLY A 136 -21.38 -16.17 -9.10
N TYR A 137 -21.18 -15.15 -8.29
CA TYR A 137 -20.23 -14.07 -8.52
C TYR A 137 -19.37 -13.85 -7.27
N VAL A 138 -18.14 -13.41 -7.46
CA VAL A 138 -17.26 -13.01 -6.36
C VAL A 138 -16.82 -11.58 -6.60
N ILE A 139 -17.03 -10.72 -5.61
CA ILE A 139 -16.61 -9.33 -5.63
C ILE A 139 -15.46 -9.17 -4.62
N SER A 140 -14.30 -8.74 -5.09
CA SER A 140 -13.20 -8.32 -4.22
C SER A 140 -13.27 -6.82 -4.00
N ALA A 141 -13.41 -6.41 -2.75
CA ALA A 141 -13.51 -5.01 -2.35
C ALA A 141 -12.41 -4.65 -1.35
N THR A 142 -11.99 -3.39 -1.39
CA THR A 142 -11.03 -2.81 -0.43
C THR A 142 -11.65 -1.63 0.27
N SER A 143 -11.51 -1.56 1.58
CA SER A 143 -11.72 -0.34 2.37
C SER A 143 -10.38 0.25 2.78
N GLY A 144 -10.15 1.52 2.44
CA GLY A 144 -8.97 2.28 2.83
C GLY A 144 -9.12 3.01 4.17
N ASP A 145 -10.24 2.80 4.88
CA ASP A 145 -10.54 3.46 6.16
C ASP A 145 -10.20 2.57 7.37
N GLY A 146 -9.48 1.46 7.17
CA GLY A 146 -8.94 0.64 8.26
C GLY A 146 -7.92 1.43 9.10
N PHE A 147 -7.85 1.12 10.41
CA PHE A 147 -6.98 1.84 11.34
C PHE A 147 -5.49 1.61 11.06
N ASP A 148 -5.07 0.36 10.80
CA ASP A 148 -3.67 -0.01 10.56
C ASP A 148 -3.42 -0.49 9.12
N GLY A 149 -4.26 -0.06 8.18
CA GLY A 149 -4.11 -0.33 6.76
C GLY A 149 -5.40 -0.66 6.04
N ASN A 150 -5.27 -1.14 4.82
CA ASN A 150 -6.41 -1.50 4.00
C ASN A 150 -7.01 -2.83 4.46
N ILE A 151 -8.34 -2.89 4.49
CA ILE A 151 -9.11 -4.11 4.68
C ILE A 151 -9.55 -4.59 3.30
N VAL A 152 -9.13 -5.80 2.92
CA VAL A 152 -9.52 -6.43 1.66
C VAL A 152 -10.41 -7.63 1.97
N MET A 153 -11.58 -7.68 1.34
CA MET A 153 -12.56 -8.74 1.52
C MET A 153 -13.04 -9.28 0.18
N SER A 154 -13.41 -10.56 0.17
CA SER A 154 -14.10 -11.24 -0.91
C SER A 154 -15.54 -11.49 -0.50
N ILE A 155 -16.48 -11.09 -1.33
CA ILE A 155 -17.93 -11.24 -1.10
C ILE A 155 -18.46 -12.18 -2.18
N GLY A 156 -19.03 -13.31 -1.78
CA GLY A 156 -19.70 -14.23 -2.67
C GLY A 156 -21.17 -13.87 -2.83
N LEU A 157 -21.67 -13.95 -4.05
CA LEU A 157 -23.07 -13.77 -4.41
C LEU A 157 -23.56 -14.99 -5.19
N ASP A 158 -24.78 -15.44 -4.96
CA ASP A 158 -25.44 -16.40 -5.83
C ASP A 158 -25.93 -15.75 -7.14
N VAL A 159 -26.55 -16.54 -8.02
CA VAL A 159 -27.11 -16.05 -9.28
C VAL A 159 -28.29 -15.08 -9.09
N ASN A 160 -28.89 -15.02 -7.91
CA ASN A 160 -30.01 -14.15 -7.56
C ASN A 160 -29.50 -12.85 -6.86
N GLY A 161 -28.18 -12.72 -6.65
CA GLY A 161 -27.58 -11.59 -5.96
C GLY A 161 -27.63 -11.67 -4.43
N VAL A 162 -27.91 -12.86 -3.87
CA VAL A 162 -27.89 -13.07 -2.42
C VAL A 162 -26.46 -13.36 -1.98
N VAL A 163 -26.02 -12.73 -0.89
CA VAL A 163 -24.68 -12.94 -0.32
C VAL A 163 -24.57 -14.35 0.22
N THR A 164 -23.61 -15.12 -0.29
CA THR A 164 -23.33 -16.51 0.13
C THR A 164 -22.27 -16.57 1.22
N GLY A 165 -21.37 -15.60 1.26
CA GLY A 165 -20.32 -15.52 2.28
C GLY A 165 -19.44 -14.28 2.12
N ILE A 166 -18.69 -13.96 3.17
CA ILE A 166 -17.70 -12.90 3.18
C ILE A 166 -16.44 -13.48 3.79
N GLU A 167 -15.29 -13.26 3.12
CA GLU A 167 -13.98 -13.72 3.59
C GLU A 167 -12.99 -12.54 3.56
N PHE A 168 -12.23 -12.37 4.65
CA PHE A 168 -11.22 -11.32 4.75
C PHE A 168 -9.88 -11.82 4.21
N THR A 169 -9.48 -11.32 3.05
CA THR A 169 -8.20 -11.69 2.42
C THR A 169 -7.02 -10.96 3.07
N THR A 170 -7.24 -9.71 3.46
CA THR A 170 -6.23 -8.90 4.17
C THR A 170 -6.93 -8.03 5.20
N ILE A 171 -6.49 -8.14 6.44
CA ILE A 171 -6.90 -7.30 7.55
C ILE A 171 -5.71 -7.12 8.49
N SER A 172 -5.41 -5.88 8.86
CA SER A 172 -4.27 -5.51 9.72
C SER A 172 -4.74 -4.68 10.90
N GLU A 173 -5.90 -5.03 11.46
CA GLU A 173 -6.50 -4.31 12.57
C GLU A 173 -5.90 -4.73 13.92
N THR A 174 -6.15 -3.96 14.94
CA THR A 174 -5.67 -4.24 16.31
C THR A 174 -6.20 -5.58 16.82
N ALA A 175 -5.30 -6.43 17.29
CA ALA A 175 -5.64 -7.74 17.85
C ALA A 175 -6.61 -7.59 19.05
N GLY A 176 -7.67 -8.41 19.07
CA GLY A 176 -8.69 -8.40 20.13
C GLY A 176 -9.72 -7.28 20.03
N MET A 177 -9.58 -6.36 19.06
CA MET A 177 -10.58 -5.33 18.76
C MET A 177 -11.06 -5.46 17.30
N GLY A 178 -10.35 -4.94 16.33
CA GLY A 178 -10.74 -5.00 14.93
C GLY A 178 -10.63 -6.40 14.30
N MET A 179 -9.73 -7.24 14.78
CA MET A 179 -9.58 -8.62 14.30
C MET A 179 -10.75 -9.55 14.67
N LYS A 180 -11.63 -9.17 15.60
CA LYS A 180 -12.82 -9.96 15.97
C LYS A 180 -13.81 -10.16 14.82
N VAL A 181 -13.75 -9.37 13.81
CA VAL A 181 -14.61 -9.48 12.63
C VAL A 181 -14.32 -10.75 11.80
N THR A 182 -13.18 -11.39 12.04
CA THR A 182 -12.76 -12.64 11.35
C THR A 182 -13.07 -13.90 12.14
N GLU A 183 -13.62 -13.79 13.36
CA GLU A 183 -14.08 -14.91 14.21
C GLU A 183 -15.56 -15.21 13.96
#